data_00eacfd0d54f44e59d6ba50d2957b3e6
#
_entry.id   00eacfd0d54f44e59d6ba50d2957b3e6
#
_cell.length_a   1.000
_cell.length_b   1.000
_cell.length_c   1.000
_cell.angle_alpha   90.00
_cell.angle_beta   90.00
_cell.angle_gamma   90.00
#
_symmetry.space_group_name_H-M   'P 1'
#
loop_
_entity.id
_entity.type
_entity.pdbx_description
1 polymer ?
#
loop_
_entity_poly.entity_id
_entity_poly.type
_entity_poly.pdbx_seq_one_letter_code
_entity_poly.pdbx_strand_id
1 'polypeptide(L)'
;MVLNPGHLADAPDHETELSFSSPQTTGLRGGEWCGFGADGEMPRDQRSDDGGSLNFDSDPLDDRIEILGAPVVSLDLRADKPVALLAARLCDIAPDGSSLRVTYGLLNLTHRDGHHAPVPLTPGSWVRVRLRLNDIAHGFPAGHRLRLALSTSYWPIAWPAPEAAILGVRTGTSLLELPVRPPRPEDDRLPPFDAPIAAPGTRHKALRQLPMRRKLETDLAMNEMVFTLHSDGGELGGAALARIEEIGLDLGYTLLRRHRIIENDPLSAQTEFDQTAVLRRAGWSVKIECRTHMSATAEAFQFTGDVVAYEGEARFARRSWTRAIPRALL
;
A
#
# COMPACT_ATOMS: atom_id res chain seq x y z
N MET A 1 9.55 -8.37 -21.71
CA MET A 1 10.55 -9.26 -21.05
C MET A 1 9.85 -10.53 -20.59
N VAL A 2 10.47 -11.66 -20.74
CA VAL A 2 9.96 -12.97 -20.31
C VAL A 2 10.46 -13.26 -18.90
N LEU A 3 9.59 -13.83 -18.06
CA LEU A 3 9.98 -14.32 -16.73
C LEU A 3 10.64 -15.69 -16.90
N ASN A 4 11.93 -15.76 -16.61
CA ASN A 4 12.72 -16.99 -16.55
C ASN A 4 13.05 -17.34 -15.08
N PRO A 5 13.54 -18.52 -14.73
CA PRO A 5 13.86 -18.84 -13.35
C PRO A 5 14.86 -17.86 -12.72
N GLY A 6 14.34 -16.94 -11.90
CA GLY A 6 15.13 -15.93 -11.19
C GLY A 6 15.56 -14.71 -12.01
N HIS A 7 15.25 -14.64 -13.32
CA HIS A 7 15.65 -13.47 -14.13
C HIS A 7 14.62 -13.06 -15.19
N LEU A 8 14.74 -11.80 -15.67
CA LEU A 8 13.99 -11.21 -16.76
C LEU A 8 14.88 -11.15 -18.01
N ALA A 9 14.41 -11.65 -19.14
CA ALA A 9 15.11 -11.59 -20.42
C ALA A 9 14.14 -11.34 -21.58
N ASP A 10 14.65 -11.03 -22.77
CA ASP A 10 13.81 -10.81 -23.95
C ASP A 10 13.33 -12.12 -24.59
N ALA A 11 13.99 -13.22 -24.28
CA ALA A 11 13.65 -14.55 -24.78
C ALA A 11 13.42 -15.54 -23.63
N PRO A 12 12.58 -16.56 -23.83
CA PRO A 12 12.41 -17.64 -22.87
C PRO A 12 13.63 -18.57 -22.86
N ASP A 13 14.06 -18.98 -21.66
CA ASP A 13 15.07 -20.04 -21.52
C ASP A 13 14.40 -21.41 -21.58
N HIS A 14 13.63 -21.73 -20.54
CA HIS A 14 12.85 -22.96 -20.47
C HIS A 14 11.60 -22.74 -19.60
N GLU A 15 10.58 -23.51 -19.90
CA GLU A 15 9.36 -23.51 -19.12
C GLU A 15 9.56 -24.35 -17.86
N THR A 16 9.32 -23.73 -16.68
CA THR A 16 9.29 -24.42 -15.39
C THR A 16 8.26 -23.77 -14.48
N GLU A 17 7.91 -24.43 -13.40
CA GLU A 17 7.06 -23.89 -12.38
C GLU A 17 7.90 -23.45 -11.17
N LEU A 18 7.65 -22.22 -10.71
CA LEU A 18 8.14 -21.69 -9.46
C LEU A 18 6.98 -21.48 -8.49
N SER A 19 7.07 -22.08 -7.31
CA SER A 19 6.04 -21.94 -6.27
C SER A 19 6.52 -20.99 -5.19
N PHE A 20 5.62 -20.14 -4.67
CA PHE A 20 5.92 -19.19 -3.60
C PHE A 20 4.72 -18.92 -2.71
N SER A 21 4.99 -18.57 -1.47
CA SER A 21 4.05 -18.04 -0.49
C SER A 21 4.79 -16.98 0.31
N SER A 22 4.21 -15.82 0.45
CA SER A 22 4.85 -14.70 1.13
C SER A 22 4.47 -14.66 2.61
N PRO A 23 5.39 -14.25 3.51
CA PRO A 23 5.04 -13.87 4.86
C PRO A 23 3.90 -12.84 4.85
N GLN A 24 2.97 -12.93 5.81
CA GLN A 24 1.86 -11.97 5.91
C GLN A 24 2.35 -10.54 6.17
N THR A 25 3.58 -10.39 6.64
CA THR A 25 4.26 -9.12 6.90
C THR A 25 4.83 -8.45 5.65
N THR A 26 4.82 -9.11 4.49
CA THR A 26 5.24 -8.50 3.21
C THR A 26 4.33 -7.33 2.86
N GLY A 27 4.94 -6.18 2.52
CA GLY A 27 4.26 -4.90 2.23
C GLY A 27 4.45 -3.83 3.29
N LEU A 28 4.99 -4.16 4.48
CA LEU A 28 5.20 -3.20 5.57
C LEU A 28 6.20 -2.09 5.22
N ARG A 29 7.02 -2.27 4.18
CA ARG A 29 7.92 -1.24 3.62
C ARG A 29 7.30 -0.50 2.44
N GLY A 30 6.06 -0.82 2.08
CA GLY A 30 5.36 -0.27 0.92
C GLY A 30 4.93 1.20 1.05
N GLY A 31 5.07 1.82 2.21
CA GLY A 31 4.58 3.18 2.46
C GLY A 31 3.06 3.27 2.55
N GLU A 32 2.53 4.48 2.40
CA GLU A 32 1.08 4.72 2.37
C GLU A 32 0.49 4.45 0.98
N TRP A 33 -0.78 4.03 0.96
CA TRP A 33 -1.50 3.86 -0.31
C TRP A 33 -1.62 5.19 -1.09
N CYS A 34 -1.89 6.28 -0.39
CA CYS A 34 -1.95 7.63 -0.93
C CYS A 34 -1.18 8.57 0.00
N GLY A 35 0.11 8.75 -0.29
CA GLY A 35 0.97 9.67 0.47
C GLY A 35 0.71 11.12 0.11
N PHE A 36 0.75 12.02 1.08
CA PHE A 36 0.63 13.46 0.92
C PHE A 36 1.98 14.19 1.06
N GLY A 37 3.08 13.46 1.08
CA GLY A 37 4.43 14.01 1.20
C GLY A 37 4.91 14.21 2.64
N ALA A 38 4.20 13.68 3.63
CA ALA A 38 4.67 13.71 5.00
C ALA A 38 5.82 12.71 5.24
N ASP A 39 6.62 12.97 6.28
CA ASP A 39 7.77 12.12 6.62
C ASP A 39 7.37 10.66 6.85
N GLY A 40 8.05 9.77 6.14
CA GLY A 40 7.87 8.32 6.25
C GLY A 40 6.66 7.76 5.48
N GLU A 41 5.94 8.53 4.67
CA GLU A 41 4.83 8.06 3.83
C GLU A 41 5.30 7.33 2.58
N MET A 42 6.44 7.72 2.04
CA MET A 42 6.97 7.09 0.83
C MET A 42 7.50 5.69 1.11
N PRO A 43 7.49 4.80 0.12
CA PRO A 43 8.09 3.49 0.23
C PRO A 43 9.55 3.58 0.72
N ARG A 44 9.91 2.67 1.60
CA ARG A 44 11.30 2.52 2.06
C ARG A 44 12.03 1.52 1.16
N ASP A 45 13.30 1.28 1.45
CA ASP A 45 14.08 0.22 0.78
C ASP A 45 13.31 -1.11 0.85
N GLN A 46 13.07 -1.68 -0.32
CA GLN A 46 12.22 -2.85 -0.48
C GLN A 46 12.92 -4.18 -0.21
N ARG A 47 14.21 -4.19 0.10
CA ARG A 47 14.96 -5.45 0.32
C ARG A 47 14.32 -6.38 1.34
N SER A 48 13.68 -5.82 2.38
CA SER A 48 12.95 -6.64 3.37
C SER A 48 11.71 -7.32 2.76
N ASP A 49 10.94 -6.59 1.95
CA ASP A 49 9.76 -7.12 1.28
C ASP A 49 10.14 -8.03 0.09
N ASP A 50 11.28 -7.74 -0.56
CA ASP A 50 11.84 -8.58 -1.63
C ASP A 50 12.27 -9.95 -1.10
N GLY A 51 12.78 -10.03 0.15
CA GLY A 51 13.11 -11.28 0.82
C GLY A 51 11.90 -12.22 1.04
N GLY A 52 10.68 -11.67 1.10
CA GLY A 52 9.42 -12.41 1.20
C GLY A 52 8.70 -12.59 -0.14
N SER A 53 9.35 -12.32 -1.27
CA SER A 53 8.74 -12.31 -2.60
C SER A 53 9.47 -13.25 -3.56
N LEU A 54 8.77 -13.69 -4.60
CA LEU A 54 9.40 -14.32 -5.77
C LEU A 54 9.92 -13.21 -6.68
N ASN A 55 11.23 -13.14 -6.87
CA ASN A 55 11.89 -12.06 -7.61
C ASN A 55 12.42 -12.53 -8.96
N PHE A 56 12.30 -11.63 -9.95
CA PHE A 56 12.87 -11.77 -11.28
C PHE A 56 13.66 -10.51 -11.60
N ASP A 57 14.97 -10.62 -11.79
CA ASP A 57 15.87 -9.50 -12.05
C ASP A 57 16.32 -9.47 -13.50
N SER A 58 16.43 -8.29 -14.10
CA SER A 58 17.15 -8.14 -15.37
C SER A 58 18.66 -8.22 -15.13
N ASP A 59 19.44 -8.36 -16.22
CA ASP A 59 20.83 -7.98 -16.18
C ASP A 59 20.98 -6.48 -15.89
N PRO A 60 22.18 -6.00 -15.48
CA PRO A 60 22.44 -4.58 -15.41
C PRO A 60 22.15 -3.93 -16.77
N LEU A 61 21.45 -2.81 -16.75
CA LEU A 61 21.11 -2.08 -17.95
C LEU A 61 22.37 -1.47 -18.57
N ASP A 62 22.58 -1.68 -19.86
CA ASP A 62 23.68 -1.03 -20.61
C ASP A 62 23.41 0.47 -20.74
N ASP A 63 22.16 0.84 -21.03
CA ASP A 63 21.71 2.20 -21.22
C ASP A 63 20.53 2.55 -20.30
N ARG A 64 20.29 3.84 -20.12
CA ARG A 64 19.11 4.35 -19.41
C ARG A 64 17.83 3.95 -20.15
N ILE A 65 16.87 3.38 -19.42
CA ILE A 65 15.52 3.08 -19.92
C ILE A 65 14.51 4.00 -19.25
N GLU A 66 13.68 4.68 -20.04
CA GLU A 66 12.58 5.49 -19.55
C GLU A 66 11.24 4.84 -19.85
N ILE A 67 10.36 4.82 -18.86
CA ILE A 67 9.00 4.33 -18.98
C ILE A 67 8.00 5.45 -18.67
N LEU A 68 6.89 5.46 -19.42
CA LEU A 68 5.77 6.40 -19.21
C LEU A 68 4.46 5.66 -19.45
N GLY A 69 3.69 5.41 -18.40
CA GLY A 69 2.43 4.69 -18.44
C GLY A 69 2.42 3.52 -17.43
N ALA A 70 1.54 2.57 -17.65
CA ALA A 70 1.37 1.43 -16.76
C ALA A 70 2.12 0.19 -17.28
N PRO A 71 3.09 -0.35 -16.55
CA PRO A 71 3.60 -1.69 -16.79
C PRO A 71 2.49 -2.75 -16.63
N VAL A 72 2.60 -3.83 -17.38
CA VAL A 72 1.64 -4.93 -17.33
C VAL A 72 2.36 -6.24 -17.07
N VAL A 73 1.83 -7.01 -16.12
CA VAL A 73 2.32 -8.35 -15.79
C VAL A 73 1.29 -9.36 -16.27
N SER A 74 1.68 -10.25 -17.16
CA SER A 74 0.86 -11.34 -17.69
C SER A 74 1.42 -12.66 -17.20
N LEU A 75 0.68 -13.38 -16.35
CA LEU A 75 1.16 -14.57 -15.67
C LEU A 75 0.28 -15.78 -15.94
N ASP A 76 0.89 -16.92 -16.18
CA ASP A 76 0.24 -18.21 -16.01
C ASP A 76 0.39 -18.64 -14.56
N LEU A 77 -0.71 -18.62 -13.81
CA LEU A 77 -0.75 -18.85 -12.37
C LEU A 77 -1.61 -20.07 -12.02
N ARG A 78 -1.27 -20.74 -10.94
CA ARG A 78 -2.18 -21.60 -10.18
C ARG A 78 -2.10 -21.28 -8.69
N ALA A 79 -3.15 -21.59 -7.95
CA ALA A 79 -3.20 -21.44 -6.50
C ALA A 79 -3.65 -22.76 -5.86
N ASP A 80 -3.23 -23.02 -4.64
CA ASP A 80 -3.70 -24.14 -3.82
C ASP A 80 -4.99 -23.82 -3.05
N LYS A 81 -5.44 -22.54 -3.07
CA LYS A 81 -6.62 -22.05 -2.36
C LYS A 81 -7.63 -21.39 -3.32
N PRO A 82 -8.93 -21.40 -2.97
CA PRO A 82 -9.97 -20.79 -3.80
C PRO A 82 -9.93 -19.24 -3.81
N VAL A 83 -9.29 -18.63 -2.80
CA VAL A 83 -9.09 -17.18 -2.68
C VAL A 83 -7.60 -16.92 -2.45
N ALA A 84 -7.02 -16.06 -3.26
CA ALA A 84 -5.62 -15.66 -3.13
C ALA A 84 -5.40 -14.23 -3.62
N LEU A 85 -4.47 -13.54 -3.00
CA LEU A 85 -3.99 -12.22 -3.41
C LEU A 85 -2.71 -12.38 -4.25
N LEU A 86 -2.60 -11.58 -5.30
CA LEU A 86 -1.37 -11.33 -6.03
C LEU A 86 -0.99 -9.85 -5.88
N ALA A 87 0.19 -9.59 -5.36
CA ALA A 87 0.83 -8.29 -5.44
C ALA A 87 2.05 -8.38 -6.35
N ALA A 88 2.19 -7.42 -7.29
CA ALA A 88 3.34 -7.31 -8.16
C ALA A 88 3.97 -5.93 -7.98
N ARG A 89 5.28 -5.88 -7.73
CA ARG A 89 6.06 -4.66 -7.59
C ARG A 89 7.11 -4.61 -8.69
N LEU A 90 7.19 -3.50 -9.40
CA LEU A 90 8.32 -3.16 -10.25
C LEU A 90 9.28 -2.32 -9.42
N CYS A 91 10.51 -2.79 -9.25
CA CYS A 91 11.53 -2.10 -8.46
C CYS A 91 12.75 -1.77 -9.33
N ASP A 92 13.42 -0.68 -8.96
CA ASP A 92 14.70 -0.25 -9.49
C ASP A 92 15.79 -0.65 -8.48
N ILE A 93 16.70 -1.53 -8.91
CA ILE A 93 17.78 -2.05 -8.08
C ILE A 93 19.06 -1.33 -8.46
N ALA A 94 19.56 -0.51 -7.53
CA ALA A 94 20.82 0.19 -7.71
C ALA A 94 22.05 -0.75 -7.60
N PRO A 95 23.23 -0.35 -8.08
CA PRO A 95 24.45 -1.17 -8.00
C PRO A 95 24.88 -1.56 -6.58
N ASP A 96 24.46 -0.80 -5.55
CA ASP A 96 24.71 -1.12 -4.13
C ASP A 96 23.69 -2.13 -3.55
N GLY A 97 22.75 -2.61 -4.38
CA GLY A 97 21.69 -3.53 -4.00
C GLY A 97 20.48 -2.89 -3.32
N SER A 98 20.44 -1.57 -3.15
CA SER A 98 19.23 -0.90 -2.66
C SER A 98 18.09 -1.07 -3.66
N SER A 99 16.87 -1.25 -3.14
CA SER A 99 15.67 -1.57 -3.93
C SER A 99 14.63 -0.47 -3.76
N LEU A 100 14.35 0.26 -4.85
CA LEU A 100 13.33 1.31 -4.89
C LEU A 100 12.08 0.81 -5.59
N ARG A 101 10.91 0.82 -4.91
CA ARG A 101 9.64 0.53 -5.56
C ARG A 101 9.29 1.65 -6.54
N VAL A 102 9.25 1.34 -7.82
CA VAL A 102 8.85 2.24 -8.91
C VAL A 102 7.33 2.31 -8.99
N THR A 103 6.69 1.14 -9.10
CA THR A 103 5.23 1.02 -9.14
C THR A 103 4.80 -0.35 -8.65
N TYR A 104 3.49 -0.53 -8.44
CA TYR A 104 2.92 -1.80 -8.02
C TYR A 104 1.48 -1.96 -8.51
N GLY A 105 0.98 -3.19 -8.45
CA GLY A 105 -0.40 -3.53 -8.67
C GLY A 105 -0.84 -4.64 -7.73
N LEU A 106 -2.13 -4.66 -7.38
CA LEU A 106 -2.75 -5.63 -6.49
C LEU A 106 -3.94 -6.27 -7.21
N LEU A 107 -4.09 -7.57 -7.07
CA LEU A 107 -5.22 -8.30 -7.59
C LEU A 107 -5.66 -9.40 -6.64
N ASN A 108 -6.88 -9.34 -6.15
CA ASN A 108 -7.53 -10.54 -5.66
C ASN A 108 -7.83 -11.43 -6.87
N LEU A 109 -7.26 -12.63 -6.91
CA LEU A 109 -7.34 -13.52 -8.05
C LEU A 109 -8.76 -14.02 -8.36
N THR A 110 -9.69 -13.90 -7.41
CA THR A 110 -11.12 -14.15 -7.68
C THR A 110 -11.73 -13.11 -8.61
N HIS A 111 -11.10 -11.93 -8.72
CA HIS A 111 -11.51 -10.82 -9.59
C HIS A 111 -10.72 -10.74 -10.91
N ARG A 112 -9.99 -11.80 -11.30
CA ARG A 112 -9.15 -11.86 -12.50
C ARG A 112 -9.87 -11.50 -13.80
N ASP A 113 -11.17 -11.83 -13.87
CA ASP A 113 -12.02 -11.59 -15.05
C ASP A 113 -12.92 -10.35 -14.87
N GLY A 114 -12.79 -9.62 -13.76
CA GLY A 114 -13.54 -8.39 -13.47
C GLY A 114 -14.08 -8.34 -12.05
N HIS A 115 -14.45 -7.15 -11.61
CA HIS A 115 -14.89 -6.90 -10.22
C HIS A 115 -16.40 -7.12 -10.01
N HIS A 116 -17.20 -7.18 -11.09
CA HIS A 116 -18.66 -7.28 -11.00
C HIS A 116 -19.17 -8.70 -10.69
N ALA A 117 -18.36 -9.71 -10.98
CA ALA A 117 -18.71 -11.12 -10.78
C ALA A 117 -17.45 -11.91 -10.37
N PRO A 118 -16.99 -11.83 -9.12
CA PRO A 118 -15.82 -12.57 -8.68
C PRO A 118 -16.10 -14.09 -8.75
N VAL A 119 -15.09 -14.84 -9.20
CA VAL A 119 -15.16 -16.29 -9.36
C VAL A 119 -14.03 -16.94 -8.58
N PRO A 120 -14.30 -17.91 -7.67
CA PRO A 120 -13.26 -18.58 -6.92
C PRO A 120 -12.26 -19.28 -7.86
N LEU A 121 -11.05 -19.43 -7.41
CA LEU A 121 -10.06 -20.26 -8.09
C LEU A 121 -10.42 -21.75 -7.89
N THR A 122 -10.15 -22.56 -8.91
CA THR A 122 -10.12 -24.02 -8.73
C THR A 122 -8.71 -24.41 -8.29
N PRO A 123 -8.51 -24.89 -7.06
CA PRO A 123 -7.18 -25.24 -6.57
C PRO A 123 -6.42 -26.15 -7.54
N GLY A 124 -5.16 -25.81 -7.80
CA GLY A 124 -4.28 -26.54 -8.71
C GLY A 124 -4.50 -26.27 -10.21
N SER A 125 -5.58 -25.60 -10.61
CA SER A 125 -5.84 -25.28 -12.02
C SER A 125 -5.08 -24.03 -12.47
N TRP A 126 -4.49 -24.11 -13.66
CA TRP A 126 -3.81 -22.97 -14.29
C TRP A 126 -4.83 -21.96 -14.83
N VAL A 127 -4.53 -20.69 -14.59
CA VAL A 127 -5.29 -19.54 -15.11
C VAL A 127 -4.33 -18.49 -15.67
N ARG A 128 -4.72 -17.85 -16.76
CA ARG A 128 -3.99 -16.69 -17.28
C ARG A 128 -4.49 -15.43 -16.56
N VAL A 129 -3.57 -14.66 -16.00
CA VAL A 129 -3.87 -13.44 -15.26
C VAL A 129 -3.12 -12.27 -15.90
N ARG A 130 -3.81 -11.16 -16.08
CA ARG A 130 -3.22 -9.91 -16.57
C ARG A 130 -3.41 -8.82 -15.52
N LEU A 131 -2.31 -8.37 -14.92
CA LEU A 131 -2.29 -7.33 -13.90
C LEU A 131 -1.62 -6.08 -14.45
N ARG A 132 -2.40 -5.01 -14.59
CA ARG A 132 -1.88 -3.68 -14.89
C ARG A 132 -1.42 -3.04 -13.59
N LEU A 133 -0.14 -2.60 -13.54
CA LEU A 133 0.40 -1.83 -12.42
C LEU A 133 -0.08 -0.37 -12.50
N ASN A 134 0.16 0.41 -11.45
CA ASN A 134 -0.16 1.83 -11.47
C ASN A 134 0.67 2.59 -12.51
N ASP A 135 0.08 3.63 -13.09
CA ASP A 135 0.78 4.51 -14.04
C ASP A 135 1.98 5.21 -13.38
N ILE A 136 3.07 5.29 -14.11
CA ILE A 136 4.33 5.87 -13.62
C ILE A 136 5.12 6.52 -14.75
N ALA A 137 5.88 7.56 -14.43
CA ALA A 137 6.99 8.07 -15.20
C ALA A 137 8.28 7.80 -14.41
N HIS A 138 9.19 6.98 -14.93
CA HIS A 138 10.44 6.63 -14.25
C HIS A 138 11.56 6.37 -15.26
N GLY A 139 12.77 6.74 -14.88
CA GLY A 139 13.97 6.45 -15.66
C GLY A 139 14.91 5.55 -14.87
N PHE A 140 15.10 4.33 -15.33
CA PHE A 140 16.10 3.39 -14.78
C PHE A 140 17.48 3.77 -15.31
N PRO A 141 18.46 4.12 -14.46
CA PRO A 141 19.80 4.47 -14.92
C PRO A 141 20.56 3.28 -15.51
N ALA A 142 21.57 3.54 -16.35
CA ALA A 142 22.55 2.51 -16.73
C ALA A 142 23.23 1.91 -15.48
N GLY A 143 23.51 0.62 -15.50
CA GLY A 143 24.07 -0.14 -14.39
C GLY A 143 23.07 -0.58 -13.33
N HIS A 144 21.84 -0.05 -13.32
CA HIS A 144 20.75 -0.53 -12.47
C HIS A 144 20.11 -1.79 -13.07
N ARG A 145 19.26 -2.46 -12.29
CA ARG A 145 18.46 -3.61 -12.73
C ARG A 145 16.98 -3.34 -12.51
N LEU A 146 16.15 -3.87 -13.38
CA LEU A 146 14.74 -3.99 -13.12
C LEU A 146 14.50 -5.25 -12.30
N ARG A 147 13.63 -5.14 -11.29
CA ARG A 147 13.11 -6.29 -10.54
C ARG A 147 11.61 -6.33 -10.62
N LEU A 148 11.05 -7.47 -11.01
CA LEU A 148 9.66 -7.81 -10.76
C LEU A 148 9.61 -8.69 -9.53
N ALA A 149 8.94 -8.21 -8.47
CA ALA A 149 8.74 -8.95 -7.23
C ALA A 149 7.25 -9.32 -7.08
N LEU A 150 6.96 -10.63 -6.96
CA LEU A 150 5.61 -11.17 -6.79
C LEU A 150 5.42 -11.65 -5.36
N SER A 151 4.30 -11.30 -4.74
CA SER A 151 3.97 -11.72 -3.37
C SER A 151 2.50 -12.08 -3.22
N THR A 152 2.19 -12.94 -2.23
CA THR A 152 0.83 -13.35 -1.89
C THR A 152 0.21 -12.51 -0.78
N SER A 153 0.96 -11.53 -0.27
CA SER A 153 0.55 -10.55 0.74
C SER A 153 1.06 -9.16 0.40
N TYR A 154 0.35 -8.12 0.82
CA TYR A 154 0.82 -6.73 0.74
C TYR A 154 0.20 -5.88 1.87
N TRP A 155 0.47 -6.29 3.09
CA TRP A 155 -0.03 -5.67 4.31
C TRP A 155 0.71 -4.37 4.65
N PRO A 156 0.02 -3.30 5.14
CA PRO A 156 -1.42 -3.18 5.39
C PRO A 156 -2.22 -2.57 4.23
N ILE A 157 -1.62 -2.39 3.04
CA ILE A 157 -2.30 -1.80 1.87
C ILE A 157 -3.42 -2.72 1.37
N ALA A 158 -3.20 -4.04 1.42
CA ALA A 158 -4.23 -5.03 1.13
C ALA A 158 -4.50 -5.89 2.38
N TRP A 159 -5.79 -6.15 2.66
CA TRP A 159 -6.19 -7.10 3.69
C TRP A 159 -5.85 -8.52 3.23
N PRO A 160 -5.31 -9.40 4.10
CA PRO A 160 -4.93 -10.76 3.71
C PRO A 160 -6.12 -11.60 3.25
N ALA A 161 -5.87 -12.53 2.33
CA ALA A 161 -6.80 -13.62 2.02
C ALA A 161 -7.09 -14.45 3.29
N PRO A 162 -8.23 -15.17 3.36
CA PRO A 162 -8.61 -15.94 4.57
C PRO A 162 -7.61 -17.01 4.97
N GLU A 163 -6.85 -17.53 4.00
CA GLU A 163 -5.83 -18.55 4.17
C GLU A 163 -4.52 -18.13 3.51
N ALA A 164 -3.40 -18.55 4.07
CA ALA A 164 -2.12 -18.40 3.38
C ALA A 164 -2.11 -19.29 2.13
N ALA A 165 -2.05 -18.67 0.96
CA ALA A 165 -2.05 -19.37 -0.31
C ALA A 165 -0.63 -19.59 -0.83
N ILE A 166 -0.42 -20.73 -1.51
CA ILE A 166 0.74 -21.00 -2.34
C ILE A 166 0.37 -20.74 -3.80
N LEU A 167 1.10 -19.85 -4.45
CA LEU A 167 0.95 -19.61 -5.88
C LEU A 167 2.07 -20.32 -6.64
N GLY A 168 1.72 -20.94 -7.76
CA GLY A 168 2.66 -21.42 -8.79
C GLY A 168 2.65 -20.47 -9.98
N VAL A 169 3.82 -20.07 -10.45
CA VAL A 169 4.03 -19.27 -11.67
C VAL A 169 4.76 -20.11 -12.70
N ARG A 170 4.28 -20.12 -13.94
CA ARG A 170 4.96 -20.76 -15.05
C ARG A 170 5.89 -19.73 -15.72
N THR A 171 7.18 -20.04 -15.73
CA THR A 171 8.20 -19.25 -16.44
C THR A 171 8.17 -19.56 -17.94
N GLY A 172 8.85 -18.78 -18.75
CA GLY A 172 8.88 -18.95 -20.21
C GLY A 172 7.64 -18.44 -20.94
N THR A 173 6.46 -18.48 -20.29
CA THR A 173 5.18 -17.99 -20.86
C THR A 173 4.65 -16.76 -20.14
N SER A 174 5.15 -16.47 -18.94
CA SER A 174 4.82 -15.29 -18.17
C SER A 174 5.67 -14.09 -18.59
N LEU A 175 5.07 -12.89 -18.62
CA LEU A 175 5.65 -11.70 -19.24
C LEU A 175 5.53 -10.47 -18.36
N LEU A 176 6.54 -9.60 -18.42
CA LEU A 176 6.49 -8.20 -18.00
C LEU A 176 6.56 -7.30 -19.25
N GLU A 177 5.53 -6.53 -19.51
CA GLU A 177 5.44 -5.53 -20.57
C GLU A 177 5.71 -4.14 -19.97
N LEU A 178 6.70 -3.42 -20.51
CA LEU A 178 7.06 -2.09 -20.05
C LEU A 178 6.62 -1.03 -21.08
N PRO A 179 5.99 0.07 -20.67
CA PRO A 179 5.65 1.18 -21.55
C PRO A 179 6.89 2.06 -21.82
N VAL A 180 7.89 1.50 -22.49
CA VAL A 180 9.13 2.20 -22.81
C VAL A 180 8.83 3.40 -23.72
N ARG A 181 9.33 4.56 -23.33
CA ARG A 181 9.21 5.80 -24.08
C ARG A 181 10.60 6.31 -24.50
N PRO A 182 11.02 6.03 -25.74
CA PRO A 182 12.29 6.58 -26.22
C PRO A 182 12.22 8.12 -26.29
N PRO A 183 13.36 8.80 -26.07
CA PRO A 183 13.46 10.24 -26.24
C PRO A 183 12.95 10.69 -27.62
N ARG A 184 12.28 11.84 -27.70
CA ARG A 184 11.76 12.42 -28.92
C ARG A 184 12.32 13.82 -29.09
N PRO A 185 12.64 14.27 -30.33
CA PRO A 185 13.12 15.64 -30.58
C PRO A 185 12.12 16.72 -30.14
N GLU A 186 10.85 16.37 -30.01
CA GLU A 186 9.79 17.27 -29.56
C GLU A 186 9.91 17.58 -28.06
N ASP A 187 10.52 16.69 -27.28
CA ASP A 187 10.66 16.85 -25.83
C ASP A 187 11.50 18.08 -25.47
N ASP A 188 12.53 18.38 -26.29
CA ASP A 188 13.39 19.54 -26.12
C ASP A 188 12.68 20.87 -26.46
N ARG A 189 11.49 20.79 -27.05
CA ARG A 189 10.69 21.97 -27.48
C ARG A 189 9.50 22.22 -26.57
N LEU A 190 9.29 21.34 -25.55
CA LEU A 190 8.20 21.55 -24.61
C LEU A 190 8.46 22.82 -23.80
N PRO A 191 7.46 23.71 -23.68
CA PRO A 191 7.60 24.87 -22.81
C PRO A 191 7.77 24.40 -21.36
N PRO A 192 8.56 25.12 -20.55
CA PRO A 192 8.62 24.84 -19.13
C PRO A 192 7.23 25.00 -18.51
N PHE A 193 6.95 24.22 -17.45
CA PHE A 193 5.72 24.43 -16.69
C PHE A 193 5.71 25.82 -16.07
N ASP A 194 4.55 26.44 -16.05
CA ASP A 194 4.36 27.68 -15.29
C ASP A 194 4.60 27.45 -13.80
N ALA A 195 4.92 28.54 -13.11
CA ALA A 195 5.04 28.48 -11.65
C ALA A 195 3.72 28.01 -11.02
N PRO A 196 3.77 27.17 -9.95
CA PRO A 196 2.56 26.73 -9.28
C PRO A 196 1.73 27.92 -8.78
N ILE A 197 0.44 27.92 -9.09
CA ILE A 197 -0.51 28.91 -8.55
C ILE A 197 -1.02 28.34 -7.22
N ALA A 198 -0.72 29.04 -6.13
CA ALA A 198 -1.21 28.69 -4.82
C ALA A 198 -2.07 29.82 -4.25
N ALA A 199 -3.22 29.49 -3.71
CA ALA A 199 -3.98 30.44 -2.89
C ALA A 199 -3.19 30.74 -1.60
N PRO A 200 -3.32 31.95 -1.02
CA PRO A 200 -2.77 32.25 0.28
C PRO A 200 -3.27 31.22 1.31
N GLY A 201 -2.37 30.61 2.05
CA GLY A 201 -2.73 29.69 3.12
C GLY A 201 -3.52 30.38 4.22
N THR A 202 -4.43 29.68 4.90
CA THR A 202 -5.14 30.17 6.06
C THR A 202 -4.14 30.56 7.15
N ARG A 203 -4.16 31.84 7.56
CA ARG A 203 -3.30 32.29 8.66
C ARG A 203 -3.71 31.63 9.96
N HIS A 204 -2.79 30.92 10.58
CA HIS A 204 -3.02 30.22 11.82
C HIS A 204 -1.81 30.29 12.73
N LYS A 205 -2.07 30.19 14.04
CA LYS A 205 -1.06 30.08 15.08
C LYS A 205 -1.09 28.68 15.67
N ALA A 206 0.00 27.96 15.62
CA ALA A 206 0.12 26.67 16.29
C ALA A 206 0.04 26.87 17.82
N LEU A 207 -0.93 26.23 18.46
CA LEU A 207 -1.08 26.20 19.90
C LEU A 207 -0.46 24.95 20.53
N ARG A 208 -0.44 23.83 19.77
CA ARG A 208 0.23 22.59 20.11
C ARG A 208 0.82 21.98 18.85
N GLN A 209 2.07 21.54 18.95
CA GLN A 209 2.72 20.76 17.90
C GLN A 209 3.20 19.45 18.50
N LEU A 210 2.93 18.37 17.83
CA LEU A 210 3.50 17.06 18.14
C LEU A 210 4.03 16.45 16.85
N PRO A 211 5.24 15.89 16.86
CA PRO A 211 5.81 15.31 15.66
C PRO A 211 5.03 14.06 15.26
N MET A 212 4.77 13.92 13.97
CA MET A 212 4.25 12.67 13.42
C MET A 212 5.23 11.54 13.74
N ARG A 213 4.71 10.40 14.14
CA ARG A 213 5.52 9.21 14.42
C ARG A 213 4.97 8.04 13.62
N ARG A 214 5.86 7.39 12.88
CA ARG A 214 5.60 6.12 12.18
C ARG A 214 6.57 5.10 12.74
N LYS A 215 6.04 4.03 13.29
CA LYS A 215 6.81 2.97 13.91
C LYS A 215 6.41 1.62 13.34
N LEU A 216 7.39 0.76 13.19
CA LEU A 216 7.21 -0.67 12.99
C LEU A 216 7.87 -1.38 14.18
N GLU A 217 7.07 -2.08 14.96
CA GLU A 217 7.51 -2.84 16.13
C GLU A 217 7.30 -4.33 15.86
N THR A 218 8.28 -5.13 16.20
CA THR A 218 8.26 -6.60 16.03
C THR A 218 8.43 -7.25 17.37
N ASP A 219 7.47 -8.10 17.77
CA ASP A 219 7.62 -9.02 18.88
C ASP A 219 8.13 -10.36 18.34
N LEU A 220 9.40 -10.65 18.62
CA LEU A 220 10.06 -11.87 18.14
C LEU A 220 9.55 -13.16 18.82
N ALA A 221 8.94 -13.05 20.00
CA ALA A 221 8.42 -14.20 20.70
C ALA A 221 7.05 -14.62 20.15
N MET A 222 6.25 -13.64 19.72
CA MET A 222 4.91 -13.86 19.19
C MET A 222 4.86 -13.83 17.66
N ASN A 223 5.98 -13.51 16.99
CA ASN A 223 6.03 -13.23 15.55
C ASN A 223 5.00 -12.17 15.10
N GLU A 224 4.70 -11.24 16.00
CA GLU A 224 3.73 -10.17 15.76
C GLU A 224 4.43 -8.92 15.26
N MET A 225 3.86 -8.30 14.23
CA MET A 225 4.26 -6.97 13.78
C MET A 225 3.14 -5.96 13.97
N VAL A 226 3.50 -4.78 14.49
CA VAL A 226 2.57 -3.66 14.69
C VAL A 226 3.12 -2.43 13.99
N PHE A 227 2.42 -1.96 12.97
CA PHE A 227 2.67 -0.65 12.38
C PHE A 227 1.80 0.38 13.11
N THR A 228 2.42 1.40 13.68
CA THR A 228 1.74 2.48 14.38
C THR A 228 2.02 3.81 13.68
N LEU A 229 0.96 4.52 13.32
CA LEU A 229 0.99 5.93 12.95
C LEU A 229 0.36 6.75 14.06
N HIS A 230 1.10 7.68 14.61
CA HIS A 230 0.57 8.73 15.49
C HIS A 230 0.78 10.08 14.81
N SER A 231 -0.32 10.72 14.44
CA SER A 231 -0.35 12.04 13.83
C SER A 231 -1.19 12.97 14.70
N ASP A 232 -0.53 14.00 15.20
CA ASP A 232 -1.18 15.14 15.82
C ASP A 232 -0.99 16.32 14.88
N GLY A 233 -1.96 16.65 14.13
CA GLY A 233 -1.81 17.77 13.26
C GLY A 233 -2.44 17.56 11.94
N GLY A 234 -3.60 17.54 11.82
CA GLY A 234 -4.35 17.45 10.62
C GLY A 234 -3.91 18.45 9.54
N GLU A 235 -4.84 18.95 8.85
CA GLU A 235 -4.74 19.72 7.62
C GLU A 235 -4.07 21.09 7.74
N LEU A 236 -3.75 21.55 8.96
CA LEU A 236 -3.15 22.88 9.21
C LEU A 236 -1.64 22.79 9.50
N GLY A 237 -0.88 22.33 8.53
CA GLY A 237 0.59 22.46 8.56
C GLY A 237 1.30 21.79 9.72
N GLY A 238 0.81 20.66 10.23
CA GLY A 238 1.44 19.89 11.30
C GLY A 238 1.14 20.41 12.72
N ALA A 239 0.23 21.37 12.89
CA ALA A 239 -0.22 21.81 14.19
C ALA A 239 -1.30 20.88 14.75
N ALA A 240 -1.00 20.19 15.84
CA ALA A 240 -1.95 19.33 16.55
C ALA A 240 -3.16 20.08 17.10
N LEU A 241 -3.00 21.36 17.40
CA LEU A 241 -4.02 22.35 17.73
C LEU A 241 -3.57 23.69 17.17
N ALA A 242 -4.38 24.31 16.34
CA ALA A 242 -4.08 25.61 15.74
C ALA A 242 -5.24 26.59 15.98
N ARG A 243 -4.90 27.86 16.11
CA ARG A 243 -5.88 28.95 16.11
C ARG A 243 -5.94 29.60 14.74
N ILE A 244 -7.10 29.59 14.11
CA ILE A 244 -7.41 30.40 12.94
C ILE A 244 -7.83 31.78 13.45
N GLU A 245 -6.93 32.78 13.37
CA GLU A 245 -7.10 34.07 14.04
C GLU A 245 -8.27 34.88 13.47
N GLU A 246 -8.47 34.84 12.15
CA GLU A 246 -9.53 35.57 11.45
C GLU A 246 -10.96 35.27 11.93
N ILE A 247 -11.18 34.04 12.41
CA ILE A 247 -12.50 33.58 12.88
C ILE A 247 -12.49 33.19 14.36
N GLY A 248 -11.37 33.37 15.06
CA GLY A 248 -11.20 33.04 16.48
C GLY A 248 -11.48 31.57 16.79
N LEU A 249 -11.15 30.66 15.86
CA LEU A 249 -11.42 29.23 16.01
C LEU A 249 -10.12 28.48 16.32
N ASP A 250 -10.14 27.71 17.42
CA ASP A 250 -9.14 26.70 17.68
C ASP A 250 -9.64 25.39 17.04
N LEU A 251 -8.82 24.81 16.18
CA LEU A 251 -9.06 23.53 15.50
C LEU A 251 -7.94 22.56 15.86
N GLY A 252 -8.29 21.38 16.34
CA GLY A 252 -7.33 20.31 16.64
C GLY A 252 -7.81 18.97 16.09
N TYR A 253 -6.85 18.15 15.69
CA TYR A 253 -7.08 16.80 15.22
C TYR A 253 -5.95 15.89 15.65
N THR A 254 -6.28 14.69 16.14
CA THR A 254 -5.31 13.63 16.45
C THR A 254 -5.76 12.33 15.84
N LEU A 255 -4.81 11.55 15.35
CA LEU A 255 -5.00 10.21 14.81
C LEU A 255 -3.96 9.27 15.41
N LEU A 256 -4.43 8.18 15.99
CA LEU A 256 -3.62 7.02 16.30
C LEU A 256 -4.17 5.84 15.49
N ARG A 257 -3.34 5.33 14.59
CA ARG A 257 -3.67 4.19 13.73
C ARG A 257 -2.71 3.05 14.02
N ARG A 258 -3.23 1.85 14.22
CA ARG A 258 -2.45 0.63 14.39
C ARG A 258 -2.90 -0.42 13.39
N HIS A 259 -1.93 -1.06 12.74
CA HIS A 259 -2.13 -2.27 11.94
C HIS A 259 -1.29 -3.36 12.56
N ARG A 260 -1.94 -4.45 12.95
CA ARG A 260 -1.33 -5.58 13.63
C ARG A 260 -1.50 -6.84 12.80
N ILE A 261 -0.47 -7.67 12.74
CA ILE A 261 -0.51 -8.98 12.10
C ILE A 261 0.53 -9.90 12.71
N ILE A 262 0.17 -11.19 12.83
CA ILE A 262 1.10 -12.27 13.19
C ILE A 262 1.53 -12.95 11.89
N GLU A 263 2.82 -13.17 11.75
CA GLU A 263 3.37 -13.87 10.59
C GLU A 263 2.78 -15.29 10.48
N ASN A 264 2.44 -15.69 9.25
CA ASN A 264 1.79 -16.97 8.92
C ASN A 264 0.37 -17.18 9.46
N ASP A 265 -0.24 -16.15 10.08
CA ASP A 265 -1.64 -16.17 10.48
C ASP A 265 -2.42 -15.00 9.83
N PRO A 266 -3.00 -15.18 8.64
CA PRO A 266 -3.72 -14.13 7.94
C PRO A 266 -4.98 -13.66 8.68
N LEU A 267 -5.57 -14.49 9.57
CA LEU A 267 -6.75 -14.11 10.34
C LEU A 267 -6.40 -13.29 11.59
N SER A 268 -5.13 -13.18 11.93
CA SER A 268 -4.65 -12.29 13.01
C SER A 268 -4.68 -10.81 12.62
N ALA A 269 -4.86 -10.49 11.33
CA ALA A 269 -4.89 -9.11 10.84
C ALA A 269 -5.93 -8.26 11.55
N GLN A 270 -5.50 -7.12 12.10
CA GLN A 270 -6.36 -6.18 12.80
C GLN A 270 -5.95 -4.74 12.45
N THR A 271 -6.93 -3.85 12.44
CA THR A 271 -6.67 -2.43 12.33
C THR A 271 -7.52 -1.65 13.31
N GLU A 272 -6.92 -0.66 13.95
CA GLU A 272 -7.53 0.23 14.93
C GLU A 272 -7.26 1.68 14.55
N PHE A 273 -8.29 2.52 14.69
CA PHE A 273 -8.18 3.97 14.56
C PHE A 273 -8.80 4.63 15.78
N ASP A 274 -8.01 5.44 16.49
CA ASP A 274 -8.47 6.38 17.50
C ASP A 274 -8.28 7.78 16.95
N GLN A 275 -9.36 8.53 16.83
CA GLN A 275 -9.38 9.90 16.31
C GLN A 275 -10.04 10.84 17.28
N THR A 276 -9.48 12.04 17.41
CA THR A 276 -10.09 13.11 18.19
C THR A 276 -10.08 14.40 17.38
N ALA A 277 -11.25 15.03 17.24
CA ALA A 277 -11.38 16.37 16.69
C ALA A 277 -11.87 17.34 17.78
N VAL A 278 -11.26 18.52 17.81
CA VAL A 278 -11.59 19.58 18.76
C VAL A 278 -11.82 20.89 18.02
N LEU A 279 -12.95 21.55 18.31
CA LEU A 279 -13.25 22.90 17.82
C LEU A 279 -13.65 23.78 19.00
N ARG A 280 -13.02 24.96 19.12
CA ARG A 280 -13.27 25.88 20.24
C ARG A 280 -13.36 27.33 19.75
N ARG A 281 -14.31 28.04 20.30
CA ARG A 281 -14.44 29.51 20.20
C ARG A 281 -14.79 30.06 21.59
N ALA A 282 -14.77 31.38 21.73
CA ALA A 282 -15.26 32.02 22.95
C ALA A 282 -16.68 31.56 23.29
N GLY A 283 -16.87 30.99 24.48
CA GLY A 283 -18.15 30.49 24.96
C GLY A 283 -18.65 29.17 24.34
N TRP A 284 -17.87 28.53 23.47
CA TRP A 284 -18.27 27.29 22.81
C TRP A 284 -17.09 26.35 22.61
N SER A 285 -17.26 25.07 22.93
CA SER A 285 -16.25 24.03 22.75
C SER A 285 -16.91 22.72 22.45
N VAL A 286 -16.47 22.05 21.39
CA VAL A 286 -16.87 20.69 21.06
C VAL A 286 -15.67 19.79 20.89
N LYS A 287 -15.83 18.53 21.29
CA LYS A 287 -14.87 17.45 21.11
C LYS A 287 -15.60 16.24 20.54
N ILE A 288 -15.04 15.61 19.53
CA ILE A 288 -15.53 14.37 18.96
C ILE A 288 -14.42 13.33 19.08
N GLU A 289 -14.74 12.20 19.69
CA GLU A 289 -13.87 11.03 19.79
C GLU A 289 -14.48 9.93 18.93
N CYS A 290 -13.67 9.36 18.06
CA CYS A 290 -14.05 8.25 17.19
C CYS A 290 -13.05 7.12 17.36
N ARG A 291 -13.56 5.93 17.67
CA ARG A 291 -12.75 4.70 17.71
C ARG A 291 -13.34 3.68 16.77
N THR A 292 -12.51 3.10 15.92
CA THR A 292 -12.91 1.99 15.04
C THR A 292 -11.92 0.85 15.15
N HIS A 293 -12.43 -0.36 15.05
CA HIS A 293 -11.63 -1.58 15.01
C HIS A 293 -12.19 -2.51 13.93
N MET A 294 -11.31 -3.12 13.18
CA MET A 294 -11.63 -4.14 12.20
C MET A 294 -10.71 -5.34 12.39
N SER A 295 -11.29 -6.53 12.36
CA SER A 295 -10.64 -7.83 12.31
C SER A 295 -11.38 -8.73 11.32
N ALA A 296 -10.96 -9.97 11.13
CA ALA A 296 -11.65 -10.90 10.25
C ALA A 296 -11.63 -12.33 10.80
N THR A 297 -12.68 -13.08 10.45
CA THR A 297 -12.69 -14.55 10.44
C THR A 297 -12.51 -15.04 9.01
N ALA A 298 -12.55 -16.35 8.79
CA ALA A 298 -12.54 -16.90 7.45
C ALA A 298 -13.76 -16.46 6.62
N GLU A 299 -14.90 -16.22 7.27
CA GLU A 299 -16.20 -15.96 6.62
C GLU A 299 -16.58 -14.48 6.56
N ALA A 300 -16.10 -13.67 7.53
CA ALA A 300 -16.59 -12.29 7.67
C ALA A 300 -15.54 -11.34 8.24
N PHE A 301 -15.60 -10.08 7.80
CA PHE A 301 -14.98 -8.96 8.48
C PHE A 301 -15.82 -8.57 9.69
N GLN A 302 -15.17 -8.36 10.83
CA GLN A 302 -15.77 -7.89 12.06
C GLN A 302 -15.42 -6.42 12.25
N PHE A 303 -16.41 -5.56 12.22
CA PHE A 303 -16.21 -4.13 12.37
C PHE A 303 -16.93 -3.62 13.62
N THR A 304 -16.23 -2.81 14.43
CA THR A 304 -16.82 -2.03 15.51
C THR A 304 -16.48 -0.56 15.35
N GLY A 305 -17.41 0.32 15.68
CA GLY A 305 -17.20 1.76 15.68
C GLY A 305 -17.92 2.40 16.86
N ASP A 306 -17.28 3.38 17.49
CA ASP A 306 -17.84 4.16 18.59
C ASP A 306 -17.52 5.63 18.34
N VAL A 307 -18.54 6.49 18.40
CA VAL A 307 -18.40 7.94 18.26
C VAL A 307 -19.05 8.60 19.46
N VAL A 308 -18.28 9.46 20.14
CA VAL A 308 -18.75 10.24 21.29
C VAL A 308 -18.52 11.71 20.99
N ALA A 309 -19.57 12.51 21.12
CA ALA A 309 -19.52 13.95 20.98
C ALA A 309 -19.75 14.64 22.35
N TYR A 310 -19.00 15.71 22.60
CA TYR A 310 -19.10 16.53 23.81
C TYR A 310 -19.32 17.98 23.42
N GLU A 311 -20.08 18.69 24.25
CA GLU A 311 -20.18 20.14 24.28
C GLU A 311 -19.70 20.61 25.65
N GLY A 312 -18.62 21.38 25.72
CA GLY A 312 -17.88 21.60 26.96
C GLY A 312 -17.42 20.27 27.55
N GLU A 313 -17.74 20.05 28.82
CA GLU A 313 -17.46 18.81 29.55
C GLU A 313 -18.62 17.80 29.48
N ALA A 314 -19.77 18.22 28.96
CA ALA A 314 -20.95 17.39 28.89
C ALA A 314 -20.95 16.49 27.65
N ARG A 315 -21.24 15.21 27.84
CA ARG A 315 -21.44 14.29 26.71
C ARG A 315 -22.78 14.64 26.04
N PHE A 316 -22.69 15.12 24.80
CA PHE A 316 -23.84 15.47 23.97
C PHE A 316 -24.49 14.26 23.31
N ALA A 317 -23.67 13.36 22.73
CA ALA A 317 -24.18 12.18 22.04
C ALA A 317 -23.16 11.03 22.08
N ARG A 318 -23.66 9.80 21.94
CA ARG A 318 -22.85 8.60 21.66
C ARG A 318 -23.58 7.71 20.68
N ARG A 319 -22.83 7.14 19.75
CA ARG A 319 -23.31 6.09 18.84
C ARG A 319 -22.26 5.00 18.73
N SER A 320 -22.72 3.74 18.72
CA SER A 320 -21.88 2.58 18.58
C SER A 320 -22.44 1.66 17.50
N TRP A 321 -21.56 1.01 16.75
CA TRP A 321 -21.90 0.06 15.69
C TRP A 321 -21.11 -1.21 15.87
N THR A 322 -21.75 -2.33 15.60
CA THR A 322 -21.09 -3.63 15.41
C THR A 322 -21.67 -4.23 14.16
N ARG A 323 -20.81 -4.69 13.27
CA ARG A 323 -21.18 -5.32 12.00
C ARG A 323 -20.28 -6.50 11.69
N ALA A 324 -20.91 -7.58 11.23
CA ALA A 324 -20.23 -8.66 10.54
C ALA A 324 -20.57 -8.52 9.06
N ILE A 325 -19.55 -8.43 8.21
CA ILE A 325 -19.67 -8.23 6.76
C ILE A 325 -19.11 -9.47 6.10
N PRO A 326 -19.91 -10.26 5.37
CA PRO A 326 -19.40 -11.45 4.66
C PRO A 326 -18.22 -11.11 3.75
N ARG A 327 -17.17 -11.92 3.78
CA ARG A 327 -15.99 -11.70 2.93
C ARG A 327 -16.26 -11.87 1.44
N ALA A 328 -17.21 -12.71 1.08
CA ALA A 328 -17.69 -12.88 -0.30
C ALA A 328 -16.56 -13.00 -1.35
N LEU A 329 -15.59 -13.87 -1.11
CA LEU A 329 -14.41 -14.11 -1.96
C LEU A 329 -13.32 -13.00 -1.85
N LEU A 330 -13.30 -12.28 -0.72
CA LEU A 330 -12.23 -11.32 -0.37
C LEU A 330 -11.23 -11.91 0.62
#